data_a3a28209af3c935926385499406955bb
#
_entry.id   a3a28209af3c935926385499406955bb
#
_cell.length_a   1.000
_cell.length_b   1.000
_cell.length_c   1.000
_cell.angle_alpha   90.00
_cell.angle_beta   90.00
_cell.angle_gamma   90.00
#
_symmetry.space_group_name_H-M   'P 1'
#
loop_
_entity.id
_entity.type
_entity.pdbx_description
1 polymer ?
#
loop_
_entity_poly.entity_id
_entity_poly.type
_entity_poly.pdbx_seq_one_letter_code
_entity_poly.pdbx_strand_id
1 'polypeptide(L)'
;PMAGITDKSFRILCKEMGVGLTTTEMVSAKAIYYHDNKTKKLYNSDGEQRPISIQLFGSDIEAIKYATQEVDKLADIIDFNMGCPAPKIVKNGDGSNLLLHLDLLEKIVIAIKENTNKPITFKIRKGWDENNIVAVEAAKIIEKAGGDAITIHGRTRKEFYSGKADWDIIKKVKESVRIPVIGNGDIVDEETAEEMFKYTNVDGIMVGRAAF
;
A
#
# COMPACT_ATOMS: atom_id res chain seq x y z
N PRO A 1 -6.18 -1.06 2.04
CA PRO A 1 -6.82 -1.91 3.05
C PRO A 1 -6.94 -1.21 4.40
N MET A 2 -7.84 -1.70 5.24
CA MET A 2 -8.09 -1.16 6.58
C MET A 2 -8.21 -2.31 7.56
N ALA A 3 -7.35 -2.32 8.58
CA ALA A 3 -7.31 -3.37 9.59
C ALA A 3 -8.65 -3.46 10.34
N GLY A 4 -9.18 -4.69 10.50
CA GLY A 4 -10.47 -4.95 11.10
C GLY A 4 -11.70 -4.65 10.21
N ILE A 5 -11.48 -4.27 8.94
CA ILE A 5 -12.56 -3.93 8.00
C ILE A 5 -12.42 -4.73 6.71
N THR A 6 -11.25 -4.70 6.07
CA THR A 6 -11.05 -5.35 4.77
C THR A 6 -10.71 -6.84 4.91
N ASP A 7 -11.52 -7.52 5.70
CA ASP A 7 -11.47 -8.98 5.85
C ASP A 7 -11.91 -9.69 4.56
N LYS A 8 -11.84 -11.00 4.55
CA LYS A 8 -12.20 -11.81 3.39
C LYS A 8 -13.63 -11.59 2.92
N SER A 9 -14.59 -11.50 3.85
CA SER A 9 -16.00 -11.31 3.52
C SER A 9 -16.24 -9.99 2.82
N PHE A 10 -15.64 -8.91 3.33
CA PHE A 10 -15.71 -7.59 2.71
C PHE A 10 -15.07 -7.58 1.32
N ARG A 11 -13.90 -8.24 1.13
CA ARG A 11 -13.24 -8.30 -0.18
C ARG A 11 -14.07 -9.06 -1.21
N ILE A 12 -14.73 -10.17 -0.81
CA ILE A 12 -15.65 -10.93 -1.69
C ILE A 12 -16.79 -10.01 -2.14
N LEU A 13 -17.43 -9.32 -1.20
CA LEU A 13 -18.51 -8.38 -1.53
C LEU A 13 -18.05 -7.28 -2.49
N CYS A 14 -16.87 -6.69 -2.27
CA CYS A 14 -16.31 -5.70 -3.20
C CYS A 14 -16.10 -6.29 -4.61
N LYS A 15 -15.65 -7.53 -4.71
CA LYS A 15 -15.49 -8.21 -6.00
C LYS A 15 -16.83 -8.43 -6.71
N GLU A 16 -17.87 -8.82 -5.99
CA GLU A 16 -19.24 -8.96 -6.53
C GLU A 16 -19.79 -7.62 -7.04
N MET A 17 -19.35 -6.50 -6.45
CA MET A 17 -19.67 -5.14 -6.90
C MET A 17 -18.77 -4.64 -8.05
N GLY A 18 -17.90 -5.48 -8.61
CA GLY A 18 -17.09 -5.17 -9.79
C GLY A 18 -15.72 -4.55 -9.52
N VAL A 19 -15.22 -4.55 -8.27
CA VAL A 19 -13.87 -4.06 -7.98
C VAL A 19 -12.80 -4.91 -8.66
N GLY A 20 -11.97 -4.28 -9.49
CA GLY A 20 -10.94 -4.97 -10.28
C GLY A 20 -9.87 -5.66 -9.44
N LEU A 21 -9.41 -5.02 -8.35
CA LEU A 21 -8.37 -5.54 -7.45
C LEU A 21 -8.76 -5.31 -6.00
N THR A 22 -8.70 -6.35 -5.17
CA THR A 22 -8.82 -6.25 -3.72
C THR A 22 -7.48 -6.51 -3.05
N THR A 23 -7.25 -5.84 -1.91
CA THR A 23 -6.03 -5.99 -1.11
C THR A 23 -6.39 -6.48 0.28
N THR A 24 -5.67 -7.49 0.79
CA THR A 24 -5.87 -8.02 2.15
C THR A 24 -5.64 -6.94 3.21
N GLU A 25 -6.05 -7.20 4.45
CA GLU A 25 -5.53 -6.44 5.58
C GLU A 25 -4.00 -6.51 5.61
N MET A 26 -3.36 -5.52 6.24
CA MET A 26 -1.90 -5.49 6.34
C MET A 26 -1.39 -6.59 7.26
N VAL A 27 -0.44 -7.38 6.78
CA VAL A 27 0.11 -8.56 7.44
C VAL A 27 1.54 -8.30 7.91
N SER A 28 1.82 -8.55 9.18
CA SER A 28 3.17 -8.36 9.73
C SER A 28 4.15 -9.39 9.17
N ALA A 29 5.22 -8.92 8.52
CA ALA A 29 6.29 -9.78 8.05
C ALA A 29 6.96 -10.54 9.22
N LYS A 30 7.17 -9.88 10.36
CA LYS A 30 7.68 -10.54 11.58
C LYS A 30 6.75 -11.61 12.11
N ALA A 31 5.42 -11.40 12.08
CA ALA A 31 4.49 -12.42 12.54
C ALA A 31 4.51 -13.68 11.64
N ILE A 32 4.67 -13.49 10.33
CA ILE A 32 4.88 -14.61 9.39
C ILE A 32 6.21 -15.31 9.71
N TYR A 33 7.29 -14.55 9.86
CA TYR A 33 8.64 -15.08 10.15
C TYR A 33 8.68 -15.92 11.42
N TYR A 34 7.96 -15.52 12.48
CA TYR A 34 7.84 -16.27 13.73
C TYR A 34 6.69 -17.26 13.75
N HIS A 35 6.10 -17.58 12.58
CA HIS A 35 5.06 -18.60 12.41
C HIS A 35 3.80 -18.40 13.28
N ASP A 36 3.37 -17.14 13.49
CA ASP A 36 2.13 -16.85 14.21
C ASP A 36 0.92 -17.37 13.42
N ASN A 37 0.29 -18.41 13.94
CA ASN A 37 -0.86 -19.07 13.31
C ASN A 37 -2.08 -18.14 13.14
N LYS A 38 -2.24 -17.12 13.99
CA LYS A 38 -3.35 -16.17 13.87
C LYS A 38 -3.20 -15.28 12.63
N THR A 39 -1.96 -14.99 12.26
CA THR A 39 -1.63 -14.17 11.09
C THR A 39 -2.06 -14.81 9.78
N LYS A 40 -2.07 -16.15 9.67
CA LYS A 40 -2.48 -16.88 8.45
C LYS A 40 -3.90 -16.53 8.00
N LYS A 41 -4.81 -16.24 8.92
CA LYS A 41 -6.19 -15.86 8.61
C LYS A 41 -6.30 -14.53 7.86
N LEU A 42 -5.33 -13.60 8.04
CA LEU A 42 -5.35 -12.29 7.43
C LEU A 42 -5.03 -12.32 5.93
N TYR A 43 -4.24 -13.29 5.49
CA TYR A 43 -3.84 -13.42 4.07
C TYR A 43 -4.38 -14.68 3.40
N ASN A 44 -5.27 -15.43 4.06
CA ASN A 44 -6.00 -16.52 3.41
C ASN A 44 -6.97 -15.94 2.39
N SER A 45 -6.76 -16.29 1.13
CA SER A 45 -7.57 -15.86 -0.02
C SER A 45 -8.28 -17.02 -0.73
N ASP A 46 -8.39 -18.20 -0.09
CA ASP A 46 -9.05 -19.36 -0.67
C ASP A 46 -10.50 -19.03 -1.04
N GLY A 47 -10.88 -19.31 -2.29
CA GLY A 47 -12.23 -19.06 -2.80
C GLY A 47 -12.55 -17.59 -3.10
N GLU A 48 -11.60 -16.67 -2.99
CA GLU A 48 -11.77 -15.29 -3.46
C GLU A 48 -11.52 -15.17 -4.97
N GLN A 49 -12.28 -14.29 -5.63
CA GLN A 49 -12.09 -13.99 -7.05
C GLN A 49 -10.76 -13.24 -7.28
N ARG A 50 -9.97 -13.72 -8.21
CA ARG A 50 -8.70 -13.12 -8.62
C ARG A 50 -8.90 -11.89 -9.52
N PRO A 51 -7.93 -10.96 -9.59
CA PRO A 51 -6.66 -10.92 -8.87
C PRO A 51 -6.81 -10.44 -7.42
N ILE A 52 -5.89 -10.89 -6.55
CA ILE A 52 -5.81 -10.51 -5.13
C ILE A 52 -4.40 -10.00 -4.83
N SER A 53 -4.32 -8.88 -4.13
CA SER A 53 -3.10 -8.34 -3.58
C SER A 53 -2.99 -8.70 -2.09
N ILE A 54 -1.85 -9.27 -1.67
CA ILE A 54 -1.54 -9.48 -0.25
C ILE A 54 -0.62 -8.35 0.22
N GLN A 55 -1.06 -7.60 1.23
CA GLN A 55 -0.29 -6.48 1.76
C GLN A 55 0.54 -6.88 2.98
N LEU A 56 1.86 -6.76 2.85
CA LEU A 56 2.82 -6.93 3.95
C LEU A 56 3.18 -5.59 4.59
N PHE A 57 3.67 -5.62 5.84
CA PHE A 57 4.33 -4.50 6.48
C PHE A 57 5.44 -4.97 7.42
N GLY A 58 6.43 -4.12 7.65
CA GLY A 58 7.57 -4.38 8.53
C GLY A 58 8.74 -3.46 8.22
N SER A 59 9.83 -3.59 8.99
CA SER A 59 11.10 -2.87 8.80
C SER A 59 12.32 -3.78 8.89
N ASP A 60 12.11 -5.06 9.23
CA ASP A 60 13.14 -6.08 9.33
C ASP A 60 13.30 -6.79 7.98
N ILE A 61 14.45 -6.62 7.33
CA ILE A 61 14.72 -7.11 5.98
C ILE A 61 14.61 -8.64 5.89
N GLU A 62 15.15 -9.40 6.86
CA GLU A 62 15.11 -10.86 6.79
C GLU A 62 13.68 -11.39 6.98
N ALA A 63 12.91 -10.78 7.88
CA ALA A 63 11.50 -11.11 8.04
C ALA A 63 10.69 -10.77 6.77
N ILE A 64 11.01 -9.67 6.08
CA ILE A 64 10.35 -9.26 4.84
C ILE A 64 10.66 -10.25 3.71
N LYS A 65 11.92 -10.65 3.52
CA LYS A 65 12.29 -11.67 2.52
C LYS A 65 11.51 -12.97 2.72
N TYR A 66 11.54 -13.48 3.96
CA TYR A 66 10.81 -14.70 4.30
C TYR A 66 9.29 -14.58 4.05
N ALA A 67 8.69 -13.48 4.52
CA ALA A 67 7.27 -13.25 4.35
C ALA A 67 6.88 -13.12 2.88
N THR A 68 7.72 -12.48 2.05
CA THR A 68 7.52 -12.37 0.60
C THR A 68 7.44 -13.75 -0.05
N GLN A 69 8.39 -14.65 0.26
CA GLN A 69 8.38 -16.01 -0.27
C GLN A 69 7.16 -16.84 0.19
N GLU A 70 6.70 -16.64 1.42
CA GLU A 70 5.53 -17.34 1.94
C GLU A 70 4.23 -16.91 1.26
N VAL A 71 4.04 -15.59 1.06
CA VAL A 71 2.82 -15.09 0.41
C VAL A 71 2.86 -15.19 -1.12
N ASP A 72 4.02 -15.37 -1.73
CA ASP A 72 4.20 -15.49 -3.18
C ASP A 72 3.31 -16.58 -3.79
N LYS A 73 3.14 -17.70 -3.08
CA LYS A 73 2.30 -18.83 -3.52
C LYS A 73 0.80 -18.51 -3.57
N LEU A 74 0.37 -17.50 -2.84
CA LEU A 74 -1.04 -17.17 -2.60
C LEU A 74 -1.49 -15.89 -3.30
N ALA A 75 -0.61 -14.91 -3.44
CA ALA A 75 -0.88 -13.61 -4.03
C ALA A 75 -0.79 -13.61 -5.55
N ASP A 76 -1.52 -12.72 -6.23
CA ASP A 76 -1.24 -12.32 -7.61
C ASP A 76 -0.31 -11.11 -7.65
N ILE A 77 -0.43 -10.25 -6.64
CA ILE A 77 0.37 -9.04 -6.43
C ILE A 77 0.82 -9.04 -4.97
N ILE A 78 2.08 -8.71 -4.71
CA ILE A 78 2.58 -8.45 -3.36
C ILE A 78 2.62 -6.94 -3.16
N ASP A 79 1.83 -6.44 -2.21
CA ASP A 79 1.79 -5.03 -1.86
C ASP A 79 2.52 -4.79 -0.53
N PHE A 80 3.17 -3.65 -0.39
CA PHE A 80 3.88 -3.31 0.84
C PHE A 80 3.43 -1.98 1.43
N ASN A 81 3.07 -1.99 2.71
CA ASN A 81 2.56 -0.83 3.42
C ASN A 81 3.69 0.06 3.96
N MET A 82 3.80 1.26 3.43
CA MET A 82 4.69 2.33 3.90
C MET A 82 3.89 3.59 4.29
N GLY A 83 2.59 3.42 4.61
CA GLY A 83 1.69 4.55 4.85
C GLY A 83 0.83 4.44 6.10
N CYS A 84 0.84 3.34 6.84
CA CYS A 84 0.03 3.19 8.06
C CYS A 84 0.45 4.22 9.10
N PRO A 85 -0.48 5.09 9.59
CA PRO A 85 -0.16 6.15 10.55
C PRO A 85 -0.28 5.72 12.01
N ALA A 86 -0.78 4.50 12.27
CA ALA A 86 -1.14 4.03 13.60
C ALA A 86 0.06 4.08 14.58
N PRO A 87 -0.10 4.65 15.79
CA PRO A 87 1.01 4.84 16.72
C PRO A 87 1.78 3.56 17.05
N LYS A 88 1.09 2.43 17.21
CA LYS A 88 1.71 1.13 17.47
C LYS A 88 2.61 0.67 16.31
N ILE A 89 2.23 0.94 15.08
CA ILE A 89 2.98 0.54 13.89
C ILE A 89 4.22 1.44 13.73
N VAL A 90 4.03 2.75 13.75
CA VAL A 90 5.14 3.70 13.55
C VAL A 90 6.18 3.67 14.67
N LYS A 91 5.77 3.35 15.91
CA LYS A 91 6.71 3.19 17.04
C LYS A 91 7.70 2.04 16.83
N ASN A 92 7.32 1.04 16.05
CA ASN A 92 8.18 -0.10 15.71
C ASN A 92 9.06 0.17 14.47
N GLY A 93 9.02 1.34 13.88
CA GLY A 93 9.76 1.68 12.67
C GLY A 93 9.03 1.31 11.37
N ASP A 94 7.78 0.83 11.45
CA ASP A 94 7.01 0.31 10.33
C ASP A 94 6.06 1.37 9.74
N GLY A 95 5.39 1.03 8.65
CA GLY A 95 4.37 1.85 8.02
C GLY A 95 4.91 3.21 7.58
N SER A 96 4.23 4.31 7.92
CA SER A 96 4.65 5.65 7.51
C SER A 96 5.96 6.15 8.15
N ASN A 97 6.51 5.45 9.16
CA ASN A 97 7.85 5.75 9.68
C ASN A 97 8.93 5.55 8.61
N LEU A 98 8.74 4.62 7.68
CA LEU A 98 9.66 4.39 6.57
C LEU A 98 9.88 5.62 5.67
N LEU A 99 8.92 6.56 5.65
CA LEU A 99 9.07 7.82 4.91
C LEU A 99 10.09 8.80 5.55
N LEU A 100 10.54 8.53 6.76
CA LEU A 100 11.66 9.23 7.41
C LEU A 100 13.02 8.55 7.15
N HIS A 101 13.02 7.36 6.52
CA HIS A 101 14.20 6.51 6.33
C HIS A 101 14.23 5.94 4.91
N LEU A 102 14.44 6.83 3.92
CA LEU A 102 14.36 6.47 2.50
C LEU A 102 15.43 5.45 2.05
N ASP A 103 16.56 5.39 2.74
CA ASP A 103 17.58 4.35 2.56
C ASP A 103 17.10 2.95 2.94
N LEU A 104 16.32 2.86 4.04
CA LEU A 104 15.68 1.60 4.44
C LEU A 104 14.53 1.24 3.49
N LEU A 105 13.75 2.25 3.04
CA LEU A 105 12.70 2.07 2.05
C LEU A 105 13.27 1.43 0.77
N GLU A 106 14.38 1.94 0.23
CA GLU A 106 15.04 1.36 -0.95
C GLU A 106 15.44 -0.11 -0.71
N LYS A 107 16.08 -0.39 0.42
CA LYS A 107 16.50 -1.76 0.79
C LYS A 107 15.30 -2.73 0.89
N ILE A 108 14.16 -2.27 1.39
CA ILE A 108 12.93 -3.06 1.46
C ILE A 108 12.42 -3.39 0.05
N VAL A 109 12.37 -2.40 -0.85
CA VAL A 109 11.93 -2.64 -2.23
C VAL A 109 12.81 -3.68 -2.91
N ILE A 110 14.14 -3.55 -2.81
CA ILE A 110 15.10 -4.51 -3.36
C ILE A 110 14.89 -5.90 -2.75
N ALA A 111 14.76 -5.98 -1.42
CA ALA A 111 14.57 -7.26 -0.73
C ALA A 111 13.30 -7.99 -1.18
N ILE A 112 12.21 -7.27 -1.43
CA ILE A 112 10.97 -7.87 -1.96
C ILE A 112 11.21 -8.32 -3.41
N LYS A 113 11.77 -7.45 -4.27
CA LYS A 113 11.99 -7.74 -5.70
C LYS A 113 12.87 -8.97 -5.93
N GLU A 114 13.88 -9.16 -5.11
CA GLU A 114 14.78 -10.33 -5.18
C GLU A 114 14.13 -11.65 -4.72
N ASN A 115 12.98 -11.59 -4.05
CA ASN A 115 12.32 -12.76 -3.45
C ASN A 115 10.97 -13.13 -4.08
N THR A 116 10.60 -12.50 -5.20
CA THR A 116 9.40 -12.82 -5.99
C THR A 116 9.57 -12.46 -7.45
N ASN A 117 8.86 -13.20 -8.33
CA ASN A 117 8.70 -12.84 -9.74
C ASN A 117 7.33 -12.17 -10.02
N LYS A 118 6.51 -11.98 -8.99
CA LYS A 118 5.21 -11.32 -9.10
C LYS A 118 5.34 -9.82 -9.14
N PRO A 119 4.32 -9.11 -9.65
CA PRO A 119 4.26 -7.66 -9.51
C PRO A 119 4.31 -7.25 -8.03
N ILE A 120 5.13 -6.26 -7.73
CA ILE A 120 5.27 -5.68 -6.40
C ILE A 120 4.79 -4.24 -6.40
N THR A 121 3.91 -3.90 -5.46
CA THR A 121 3.33 -2.56 -5.34
C THR A 121 3.56 -1.98 -3.94
N PHE A 122 3.52 -0.66 -3.84
CA PHE A 122 3.83 0.02 -2.59
C PHE A 122 2.78 1.06 -2.27
N LYS A 123 2.22 1.02 -1.04
CA LYS A 123 1.27 2.03 -0.58
C LYS A 123 1.93 3.01 0.36
N ILE A 124 2.00 4.27 -0.05
CA ILE A 124 2.66 5.36 0.69
C ILE A 124 1.67 6.46 1.08
N ARG A 125 2.12 7.36 1.95
CA ARG A 125 1.52 8.69 2.19
C ARG A 125 2.41 9.78 1.59
N LYS A 126 1.90 11.04 1.53
CA LYS A 126 2.69 12.16 1.00
C LYS A 126 3.94 12.49 1.84
N GLY A 127 3.97 12.06 3.10
CA GLY A 127 5.08 12.28 4.01
C GLY A 127 4.71 12.04 5.47
N TRP A 128 5.63 12.38 6.37
CA TRP A 128 5.43 12.27 7.81
C TRP A 128 4.57 13.41 8.37
N ASP A 129 4.94 14.64 8.04
CA ASP A 129 4.24 15.87 8.41
C ASP A 129 4.48 16.94 7.32
N GLU A 130 4.01 18.17 7.54
CA GLU A 130 4.12 19.29 6.61
C GLU A 130 5.56 19.69 6.24
N ASN A 131 6.51 19.45 7.15
CA ASN A 131 7.93 19.74 6.93
C ASN A 131 8.69 18.57 6.31
N ASN A 132 8.06 17.40 6.20
CA ASN A 132 8.66 16.15 5.69
C ASN A 132 7.74 15.54 4.64
N ILE A 133 7.57 16.24 3.50
CA ILE A 133 6.84 15.78 2.32
C ILE A 133 7.85 15.15 1.37
N VAL A 134 7.81 13.82 1.25
CA VAL A 134 8.81 13.02 0.52
C VAL A 134 8.22 12.12 -0.56
N ALA A 135 6.93 12.25 -0.88
CA ALA A 135 6.23 11.33 -1.78
C ALA A 135 6.89 11.19 -3.15
N VAL A 136 7.32 12.29 -3.75
CA VAL A 136 7.98 12.29 -5.08
C VAL A 136 9.33 11.59 -5.01
N GLU A 137 10.13 11.83 -3.97
CA GLU A 137 11.42 11.19 -3.79
C GLU A 137 11.25 9.69 -3.51
N ALA A 138 10.34 9.33 -2.60
CA ALA A 138 10.02 7.93 -2.30
C ALA A 138 9.54 7.18 -3.55
N ALA A 139 8.69 7.80 -4.37
CA ALA A 139 8.20 7.21 -5.61
C ALA A 139 9.33 6.90 -6.61
N LYS A 140 10.26 7.84 -6.80
CA LYS A 140 11.45 7.65 -7.66
C LYS A 140 12.36 6.54 -7.15
N ILE A 141 12.53 6.44 -5.84
CA ILE A 141 13.32 5.37 -5.22
C ILE A 141 12.63 4.02 -5.45
N ILE A 142 11.31 3.93 -5.22
CA ILE A 142 10.53 2.71 -5.44
C ILE A 142 10.65 2.24 -6.90
N GLU A 143 10.45 3.13 -7.86
CA GLU A 143 10.61 2.81 -9.29
C GLU A 143 12.03 2.32 -9.61
N LYS A 144 13.05 3.07 -9.20
CA LYS A 144 14.46 2.72 -9.44
C LYS A 144 14.86 1.38 -8.83
N ALA A 145 14.32 1.05 -7.66
CA ALA A 145 14.59 -0.20 -6.95
C ALA A 145 13.78 -1.40 -7.49
N GLY A 146 12.90 -1.18 -8.48
CA GLY A 146 12.16 -2.25 -9.19
C GLY A 146 10.73 -2.45 -8.74
N GLY A 147 10.11 -1.46 -8.09
CA GLY A 147 8.67 -1.45 -7.83
C GLY A 147 7.85 -1.34 -9.11
N ASP A 148 6.73 -2.05 -9.18
CA ASP A 148 5.92 -2.15 -10.40
C ASP A 148 4.71 -1.18 -10.38
N ALA A 149 4.26 -0.69 -9.21
CA ALA A 149 3.25 0.37 -9.09
C ALA A 149 3.26 1.01 -7.70
N ILE A 150 2.66 2.20 -7.58
CA ILE A 150 2.56 2.96 -6.32
C ILE A 150 1.12 3.39 -6.08
N THR A 151 0.62 3.18 -4.87
CA THR A 151 -0.61 3.83 -4.39
C THR A 151 -0.24 4.96 -3.44
N ILE A 152 -0.65 6.19 -3.77
CA ILE A 152 -0.35 7.39 -2.99
C ILE A 152 -1.60 7.94 -2.29
N HIS A 153 -1.57 8.02 -0.94
CA HIS A 153 -2.55 8.77 -0.17
C HIS A 153 -2.09 10.21 0.02
N GLY A 154 -2.88 11.17 -0.42
CA GLY A 154 -2.56 12.61 -0.40
C GLY A 154 -2.57 13.25 1.00
N ARG A 155 -2.37 12.50 2.06
CA ARG A 155 -2.23 13.00 3.45
C ARG A 155 -0.91 12.58 4.06
N THR A 156 -0.39 13.40 4.98
CA THR A 156 0.75 13.01 5.82
C THR A 156 0.33 12.02 6.91
N ARG A 157 1.32 11.46 7.60
CA ARG A 157 1.07 10.66 8.81
C ARG A 157 0.38 11.46 9.90
N LYS A 158 0.80 12.72 10.13
CA LYS A 158 0.21 13.60 11.17
C LYS A 158 -1.22 14.01 10.89
N GLU A 159 -1.58 14.26 9.64
CA GLU A 159 -2.95 14.56 9.22
C GLU A 159 -3.90 13.39 9.48
N PHE A 160 -3.40 12.17 9.50
CA PHE A 160 -4.19 10.96 9.70
C PHE A 160 -5.35 10.84 8.68
N TYR A 161 -6.54 11.36 9.04
CA TYR A 161 -7.72 11.47 8.17
C TYR A 161 -8.34 12.88 8.20
N SER A 162 -7.71 13.84 8.88
CA SER A 162 -8.20 15.21 8.96
C SER A 162 -7.92 16.01 7.68
N GLY A 163 -8.62 17.10 7.51
CA GLY A 163 -8.48 17.99 6.35
C GLY A 163 -8.85 17.30 5.02
N LYS A 164 -8.33 17.83 3.92
CA LYS A 164 -8.50 17.28 2.57
C LYS A 164 -7.23 16.56 2.12
N ALA A 165 -7.39 15.52 1.32
CA ALA A 165 -6.27 14.88 0.63
C ALA A 165 -5.69 15.85 -0.41
N ASP A 166 -4.38 15.99 -0.41
CA ASP A 166 -3.63 16.83 -1.35
C ASP A 166 -3.49 16.08 -2.69
N TRP A 167 -4.33 16.45 -3.64
CA TRP A 167 -4.29 15.87 -4.99
C TRP A 167 -3.16 16.42 -5.83
N ASP A 168 -2.61 17.60 -5.51
CA ASP A 168 -1.44 18.17 -6.20
C ASP A 168 -0.22 17.28 -6.01
N ILE A 169 -0.02 16.74 -4.81
CA ILE A 169 1.11 15.82 -4.59
C ILE A 169 0.90 14.49 -5.32
N ILE A 170 -0.34 14.00 -5.45
CA ILE A 170 -0.65 12.80 -6.23
C ILE A 170 -0.28 13.04 -7.70
N LYS A 171 -0.67 14.18 -8.26
CA LYS A 171 -0.30 14.58 -9.60
C LYS A 171 1.21 14.68 -9.80
N LYS A 172 1.93 15.34 -8.88
CA LYS A 172 3.40 15.44 -8.92
C LYS A 172 4.08 14.08 -8.89
N VAL A 173 3.56 13.13 -8.09
CA VAL A 173 4.06 11.75 -8.08
C VAL A 173 3.84 11.10 -9.44
N LYS A 174 2.62 11.21 -10.01
CA LYS A 174 2.32 10.65 -11.35
C LYS A 174 3.23 11.21 -12.45
N GLU A 175 3.52 12.50 -12.41
CA GLU A 175 4.40 13.16 -13.37
C GLU A 175 5.88 12.80 -13.19
N SER A 176 6.27 12.25 -12.03
CA SER A 176 7.67 11.99 -11.67
C SER A 176 8.16 10.58 -11.94
N VAL A 177 7.27 9.62 -12.19
CA VAL A 177 7.57 8.20 -12.43
C VAL A 177 6.83 7.67 -13.66
N ARG A 178 7.32 6.55 -14.21
CA ARG A 178 6.72 5.87 -15.38
C ARG A 178 5.84 4.69 -14.99
N ILE A 179 6.08 4.12 -13.80
CA ILE A 179 5.24 3.03 -13.28
C ILE A 179 3.83 3.53 -12.95
N PRO A 180 2.81 2.66 -13.00
CA PRO A 180 1.45 3.03 -12.64
C PRO A 180 1.34 3.66 -11.26
N VAL A 181 0.55 4.75 -11.18
CA VAL A 181 0.24 5.45 -9.94
C VAL A 181 -1.26 5.37 -9.66
N ILE A 182 -1.62 4.91 -8.48
CA ILE A 182 -2.99 4.79 -8.00
C ILE A 182 -3.25 5.90 -6.99
N GLY A 183 -4.22 6.78 -7.30
CA GLY A 183 -4.64 7.88 -6.43
C GLY A 183 -5.54 7.39 -5.29
N ASN A 184 -5.31 7.91 -4.08
CA ASN A 184 -6.10 7.58 -2.90
C ASN A 184 -6.32 8.80 -2.01
N GLY A 185 -7.53 8.93 -1.48
CA GLY A 185 -7.95 9.96 -0.53
C GLY A 185 -9.09 10.81 -1.05
N ASP A 186 -10.16 10.88 -0.25
CA ASP A 186 -11.38 11.65 -0.48
C ASP A 186 -12.14 11.31 -1.77
N ILE A 187 -12.03 10.06 -2.21
CA ILE A 187 -12.87 9.48 -3.24
C ILE A 187 -14.08 8.88 -2.52
N VAL A 188 -15.25 9.48 -2.70
CA VAL A 188 -16.47 9.13 -1.96
C VAL A 188 -17.65 8.75 -2.85
N ASP A 189 -17.57 9.09 -4.13
CA ASP A 189 -18.60 8.84 -5.16
C ASP A 189 -17.99 8.80 -6.56
N GLU A 190 -18.81 8.63 -7.56
CA GLU A 190 -18.40 8.59 -8.97
C GLU A 190 -17.82 9.94 -9.43
N GLU A 191 -18.37 11.06 -8.97
CA GLU A 191 -17.90 12.40 -9.34
C GLU A 191 -16.48 12.64 -8.86
N THR A 192 -16.19 12.38 -7.59
CA THR A 192 -14.84 12.51 -7.02
C THR A 192 -13.86 11.49 -7.61
N ALA A 193 -14.34 10.32 -8.05
CA ALA A 193 -13.51 9.37 -8.78
C ALA A 193 -13.09 9.92 -10.16
N GLU A 194 -14.05 10.47 -10.93
CA GLU A 194 -13.76 11.11 -12.21
C GLU A 194 -12.85 12.34 -12.07
N GLU A 195 -13.10 13.17 -11.05
CA GLU A 195 -12.27 14.34 -10.76
C GLU A 195 -10.82 13.93 -10.47
N MET A 196 -10.60 12.88 -9.67
CA MET A 196 -9.26 12.36 -9.39
C MET A 196 -8.53 12.00 -10.70
N PHE A 197 -9.17 11.24 -11.60
CA PHE A 197 -8.57 10.90 -12.90
C PHE A 197 -8.27 12.14 -13.74
N LYS A 198 -9.25 13.04 -13.88
CA LYS A 198 -9.11 14.26 -14.70
C LYS A 198 -8.02 15.20 -14.19
N TYR A 199 -7.95 15.36 -12.86
CA TYR A 199 -7.03 16.31 -12.24
C TYR A 199 -5.59 15.80 -12.13
N THR A 200 -5.43 14.52 -11.74
CA THR A 200 -4.12 13.96 -11.42
C THR A 200 -3.52 13.08 -12.51
N ASN A 201 -4.32 12.67 -13.49
CA ASN A 201 -3.94 11.74 -14.57
C ASN A 201 -3.39 10.40 -14.05
N VAL A 202 -3.84 9.94 -12.89
CA VAL A 202 -3.45 8.63 -12.34
C VAL A 202 -3.99 7.47 -13.17
N ASP A 203 -3.32 6.32 -13.09
CA ASP A 203 -3.68 5.11 -13.85
C ASP A 203 -4.81 4.30 -13.20
N GLY A 204 -5.10 4.57 -11.93
CA GLY A 204 -6.15 3.93 -11.16
C GLY A 204 -6.47 4.69 -9.89
N ILE A 205 -7.53 4.28 -9.22
CA ILE A 205 -7.94 4.86 -7.94
C ILE A 205 -8.11 3.77 -6.89
N MET A 206 -7.87 4.12 -5.64
CA MET A 206 -8.15 3.27 -4.48
C MET A 206 -9.20 3.96 -3.60
N VAL A 207 -10.36 3.34 -3.45
CA VAL A 207 -11.39 3.79 -2.51
C VAL A 207 -11.08 3.23 -1.12
N GLY A 208 -11.24 4.05 -0.10
CA GLY A 208 -11.05 3.66 1.30
C GLY A 208 -12.37 3.64 2.05
N ARG A 209 -12.54 4.57 2.99
CA ARG A 209 -13.69 4.65 3.92
C ARG A 209 -15.07 4.68 3.25
N ALA A 210 -15.17 5.22 2.05
CA ALA A 210 -16.43 5.29 1.33
C ALA A 210 -16.89 3.95 0.72
N ALA A 211 -16.11 2.88 0.87
CA ALA A 211 -16.50 1.56 0.38
C ALA A 211 -17.39 0.77 1.37
N PHE A 212 -17.76 1.36 2.54
CA PHE A 212 -18.61 0.71 3.55
C PHE A 212 -19.56 1.68 4.25
#